data_9da5b6dd1749ac1fc06f1aec54c43782
#
_entry.id   9da5b6dd1749ac1fc06f1aec54c43782
#
_cell.length_a   1.000
_cell.length_b   1.000
_cell.length_c   1.000
_cell.angle_alpha   90.00
_cell.angle_beta   90.00
_cell.angle_gamma   90.00
#
_symmetry.space_group_name_H-M   'P 1'
#
loop_
_entity.id
_entity.type
_entity.pdbx_description
1 polymer ?
#
loop_
_entity_poly.entity_id
_entity_poly.type
_entity_poly.pdbx_seq_one_letter_code
_entity_poly.pdbx_strand_id
1 'polypeptide(L)'
;MNDFSFQSISFFKSKTSVHLFNFLTNNNNFIYITPNLYLGNIHACQNRELLEKNNIQCVINCTKEIEFHEYFNDKTKYRLAIDDSKDPQNIDLFKSKIIDTLIFITNQINKKNNVLVHCYWGLMRSVCVITSYMIYTYNMEVDCAIEFIRNKKNMSFHDLYNFKEILYFVKNYKNNSLKKINNK
;
A
#
# COMPACT_ATOMS: atom_id res chain seq x y z
N MET A 1 -21.74 -20.39 5.57
CA MET A 1 -20.91 -19.19 5.42
C MET A 1 -19.47 -19.69 5.41
N ASN A 2 -18.90 -19.82 4.23
CA ASN A 2 -17.66 -20.58 4.01
C ASN A 2 -16.44 -19.70 4.26
N ASP A 3 -15.55 -20.20 5.10
CA ASP A 3 -14.22 -19.67 5.41
C ASP A 3 -13.32 -19.63 4.16
N PHE A 4 -13.41 -18.58 3.38
CA PHE A 4 -12.59 -18.39 2.18
C PHE A 4 -11.17 -17.88 2.46
N SER A 5 -10.86 -17.46 3.68
CA SER A 5 -9.59 -16.79 3.99
C SER A 5 -8.39 -17.73 4.15
N PHE A 6 -8.62 -18.97 4.59
CA PHE A 6 -7.54 -19.97 4.78
C PHE A 6 -7.40 -20.94 3.62
N GLN A 7 -8.47 -21.21 2.88
CA GLN A 7 -8.43 -22.12 1.72
C GLN A 7 -7.77 -21.48 0.49
N SER A 8 -7.85 -20.16 0.31
CA SER A 8 -7.19 -19.48 -0.81
C SER A 8 -5.65 -19.53 -0.70
N ILE A 9 -5.09 -19.46 0.51
CA ILE A 9 -3.64 -19.60 0.71
C ILE A 9 -3.15 -21.04 0.47
N SER A 10 -3.95 -22.04 0.80
CA SER A 10 -3.63 -23.44 0.53
C SER A 10 -3.76 -23.82 -0.96
N PHE A 11 -4.71 -23.23 -1.66
CA PHE A 11 -4.90 -23.42 -3.09
C PHE A 11 -3.71 -22.90 -3.92
N PHE A 12 -3.09 -21.81 -3.50
CA PHE A 12 -1.89 -21.23 -4.17
C PHE A 12 -0.58 -21.97 -3.87
N LYS A 13 -0.58 -23.01 -3.04
CA LYS A 13 0.63 -23.82 -2.75
C LYS A 13 0.93 -24.91 -3.79
N SER A 14 0.06 -25.18 -4.75
CA SER A 14 0.39 -26.07 -5.86
C SER A 14 1.32 -25.37 -6.87
N LYS A 15 2.33 -26.06 -7.41
CA LYS A 15 3.28 -25.50 -8.39
C LYS A 15 2.58 -24.83 -9.58
N THR A 16 1.44 -25.35 -10.01
CA THR A 16 0.65 -24.86 -11.15
C THR A 16 -0.07 -23.56 -10.81
N SER A 17 -0.60 -23.40 -9.59
CA SER A 17 -1.28 -22.18 -9.17
C SER A 17 -0.30 -21.04 -8.87
N VAL A 18 0.89 -21.36 -8.36
CA VAL A 18 1.98 -20.38 -8.21
C VAL A 18 2.45 -19.87 -9.58
N HIS A 19 2.54 -20.73 -10.60
CA HIS A 19 2.91 -20.31 -11.94
C HIS A 19 1.84 -19.44 -12.60
N LEU A 20 0.56 -19.80 -12.47
CA LEU A 20 -0.55 -19.00 -12.96
C LEU A 20 -0.66 -17.68 -12.22
N PHE A 21 -0.49 -17.68 -10.89
CA PHE A 21 -0.48 -16.48 -10.07
C PHE A 21 0.70 -15.58 -10.45
N ASN A 22 1.90 -16.12 -10.62
CA ASN A 22 3.07 -15.38 -11.08
C ASN A 22 2.88 -14.83 -12.50
N PHE A 23 2.24 -15.56 -13.41
CA PHE A 23 1.91 -15.07 -14.75
C PHE A 23 0.89 -13.92 -14.70
N LEU A 24 -0.14 -14.03 -13.87
CA LEU A 24 -1.16 -12.98 -13.70
C LEU A 24 -0.63 -11.75 -12.95
N THR A 25 0.39 -11.93 -12.10
CA THR A 25 0.99 -10.83 -11.32
C THR A 25 2.30 -10.29 -11.90
N ASN A 26 3.01 -11.03 -12.74
CA ASN A 26 4.32 -10.66 -13.28
C ASN A 26 4.30 -9.37 -14.13
N ASN A 27 3.17 -9.03 -14.75
CA ASN A 27 3.03 -7.77 -15.48
C ASN A 27 2.67 -6.59 -14.57
N ASN A 28 2.46 -6.81 -13.26
CA ASN A 28 1.94 -5.80 -12.33
C ASN A 28 2.70 -5.76 -10.98
N ASN A 29 3.97 -6.18 -10.96
CA ASN A 29 4.78 -6.16 -9.73
C ASN A 29 5.19 -4.75 -9.29
N PHE A 30 5.20 -3.80 -10.25
CA PHE A 30 5.59 -2.42 -10.03
C PHE A 30 4.71 -1.50 -10.89
N ILE A 31 3.97 -0.60 -10.26
CA ILE A 31 2.94 0.21 -10.92
C ILE A 31 3.14 1.69 -10.57
N TYR A 32 3.17 2.52 -11.59
CA TYR A 32 3.07 3.96 -11.45
C TYR A 32 1.65 4.37 -11.04
N ILE A 33 1.50 5.08 -9.94
CA ILE A 33 0.20 5.56 -9.42
C ILE A 33 -0.02 7.01 -9.81
N THR A 34 0.84 7.90 -9.33
CA THR A 34 0.85 9.34 -9.61
C THR A 34 2.31 9.82 -9.70
N PRO A 35 2.60 11.06 -10.07
CA PRO A 35 3.96 11.58 -10.03
C PRO A 35 4.62 11.30 -8.68
N ASN A 36 5.80 10.69 -8.74
CA ASN A 36 6.63 10.30 -7.61
C ASN A 36 6.04 9.23 -6.67
N LEU A 37 4.95 8.53 -7.04
CA LEU A 37 4.35 7.48 -6.20
C LEU A 37 4.15 6.18 -6.99
N TYR A 38 4.68 5.09 -6.45
CA TYR A 38 4.68 3.76 -7.05
C TYR A 38 4.17 2.72 -6.05
N LEU A 39 3.44 1.74 -6.57
CA LEU A 39 2.99 0.55 -5.85
C LEU A 39 3.83 -0.64 -6.26
N GLY A 40 4.26 -1.45 -5.29
CA GLY A 40 5.02 -2.66 -5.57
C GLY A 40 4.69 -3.84 -4.66
N ASN A 41 5.36 -4.96 -4.98
CA ASN A 41 5.40 -6.16 -4.15
C ASN A 41 6.84 -6.47 -3.73
N ILE A 42 7.06 -7.65 -3.11
CA ILE A 42 8.38 -8.10 -2.68
C ILE A 42 9.40 -8.16 -3.85
N HIS A 43 8.98 -8.60 -5.04
CA HIS A 43 9.88 -8.69 -6.19
C HIS A 43 10.31 -7.30 -6.68
N ALA A 44 9.40 -6.32 -6.65
CA ALA A 44 9.72 -4.95 -7.01
C ALA A 44 10.72 -4.30 -6.05
N CYS A 45 10.52 -4.46 -4.74
CA CYS A 45 11.38 -3.82 -3.75
C CYS A 45 12.76 -4.46 -3.61
N GLN A 46 12.94 -5.69 -4.12
CA GLN A 46 14.21 -6.42 -4.13
C GLN A 46 14.94 -6.37 -5.49
N ASN A 47 14.33 -5.75 -6.50
CA ASN A 47 14.93 -5.64 -7.83
C ASN A 47 15.68 -4.32 -7.97
N ARG A 48 17.01 -4.36 -7.76
CA ARG A 48 17.89 -3.19 -7.83
C ARG A 48 17.81 -2.46 -9.17
N GLU A 49 17.85 -3.20 -10.28
CA GLU A 49 17.78 -2.62 -11.62
C GLU A 49 16.45 -1.84 -11.83
N LEU A 50 15.33 -2.41 -11.36
CA LEU A 50 14.03 -1.75 -11.41
C LEU A 50 13.99 -0.46 -10.58
N LEU A 51 14.59 -0.51 -9.38
CA LEU A 51 14.66 0.65 -8.48
C LEU A 51 15.50 1.78 -9.09
N GLU A 52 16.67 1.45 -9.63
CA GLU A 52 17.58 2.40 -10.30
C GLU A 52 16.94 3.00 -11.56
N LYS A 53 16.39 2.15 -12.44
CA LYS A 53 15.72 2.59 -13.68
C LYS A 53 14.58 3.58 -13.44
N ASN A 54 13.84 3.41 -12.34
CA ASN A 54 12.72 4.28 -11.98
C ASN A 54 13.12 5.35 -10.96
N ASN A 55 14.43 5.46 -10.67
CA ASN A 55 14.97 6.45 -9.73
C ASN A 55 14.19 6.45 -8.40
N ILE A 56 13.99 5.27 -7.81
CA ILE A 56 13.28 5.13 -6.52
C ILE A 56 14.23 5.52 -5.40
N GLN A 57 13.98 6.63 -4.72
CA GLN A 57 14.81 7.09 -3.61
C GLN A 57 14.25 6.73 -2.23
N CYS A 58 12.95 6.43 -2.14
CA CYS A 58 12.30 6.18 -0.87
C CYS A 58 11.41 4.95 -0.92
N VAL A 59 11.36 4.19 0.18
CA VAL A 59 10.56 2.98 0.29
C VAL A 59 9.72 2.96 1.57
N ILE A 60 8.44 2.61 1.40
CA ILE A 60 7.51 2.29 2.49
C ILE A 60 7.28 0.78 2.47
N ASN A 61 7.79 0.10 3.48
CA ASN A 61 7.60 -1.34 3.65
C ASN A 61 6.41 -1.59 4.60
N CYS A 62 5.31 -2.11 4.07
CA CYS A 62 4.09 -2.39 4.83
C CYS A 62 4.08 -3.79 5.46
N THR A 63 5.26 -4.41 5.67
CA THR A 63 5.38 -5.75 6.23
C THR A 63 6.28 -5.75 7.48
N LYS A 64 6.17 -6.81 8.28
CA LYS A 64 7.06 -7.09 9.41
C LYS A 64 8.27 -7.92 8.95
N GLU A 65 8.01 -8.84 8.03
CA GLU A 65 8.87 -9.97 7.67
C GLU A 65 9.86 -9.69 6.54
N ILE A 66 9.62 -8.67 5.68
CA ILE A 66 10.50 -8.35 4.56
C ILE A 66 11.56 -7.35 5.00
N GLU A 67 12.83 -7.69 4.80
CA GLU A 67 13.91 -6.75 5.05
C GLU A 67 14.00 -5.69 3.95
N PHE A 68 14.57 -4.53 4.31
CA PHE A 68 14.84 -3.48 3.33
C PHE A 68 16.01 -3.89 2.44
N HIS A 69 15.89 -3.63 1.15
CA HIS A 69 17.03 -3.78 0.24
C HIS A 69 18.14 -2.79 0.61
N GLU A 70 19.40 -3.21 0.52
CA GLU A 70 20.61 -2.40 0.84
C GLU A 70 20.73 -1.10 0.01
N TYR A 71 20.02 -1.05 -1.13
CA TYR A 71 19.90 0.14 -1.99
C TYR A 71 19.43 1.39 -1.23
N PHE A 72 18.61 1.21 -0.20
CA PHE A 72 18.01 2.32 0.54
C PHE A 72 18.83 2.64 1.80
N ASN A 73 19.05 3.95 2.05
CA ASN A 73 19.60 4.42 3.31
C ASN A 73 18.51 4.66 4.38
N ASP A 74 18.89 4.86 5.63
CA ASP A 74 17.96 4.94 6.76
C ASP A 74 17.00 6.12 6.70
N LYS A 75 17.38 7.23 6.07
CA LYS A 75 16.53 8.42 5.93
C LYS A 75 15.43 8.28 4.87
N THR A 76 15.54 7.28 4.03
CA THR A 76 14.61 7.02 2.93
C THR A 76 13.80 5.73 3.12
N LYS A 77 13.96 5.07 4.28
CA LYS A 77 13.21 3.87 4.67
C LYS A 77 12.15 4.19 5.69
N TYR A 78 10.95 3.65 5.51
CA TYR A 78 9.88 3.71 6.51
C TYR A 78 9.19 2.35 6.61
N ARG A 79 9.08 1.81 7.84
CA ARG A 79 8.39 0.53 8.09
C ARG A 79 7.04 0.78 8.73
N LEU A 80 5.98 0.38 8.01
CA LEU A 80 4.63 0.23 8.54
C LEU A 80 4.39 -1.28 8.79
N ALA A 81 4.83 -1.77 9.92
CA ALA A 81 4.81 -3.20 10.27
C ALA A 81 3.38 -3.68 10.60
N ILE A 82 2.58 -3.99 9.57
CA ILE A 82 1.18 -4.41 9.66
C ILE A 82 1.03 -5.83 9.15
N ASP A 83 0.21 -6.64 9.83
CA ASP A 83 -0.21 -7.96 9.33
C ASP A 83 -1.30 -7.81 8.27
N ASP A 84 -1.39 -8.79 7.38
CA ASP A 84 -2.49 -8.89 6.41
C ASP A 84 -3.68 -9.62 7.07
N SER A 85 -4.28 -8.98 8.06
CA SER A 85 -5.26 -9.56 8.97
C SER A 85 -6.36 -8.58 9.35
N LYS A 86 -7.57 -9.14 9.59
CA LYS A 86 -8.75 -8.42 10.13
C LYS A 86 -8.73 -8.30 11.65
N ASP A 87 -7.69 -8.79 12.31
CA ASP A 87 -7.57 -8.73 13.76
C ASP A 87 -7.76 -7.28 14.24
N PRO A 88 -8.68 -7.03 15.21
CA PRO A 88 -8.93 -5.68 15.71
C PRO A 88 -7.68 -4.97 16.21
N GLN A 89 -6.76 -5.68 16.87
CA GLN A 89 -5.51 -5.10 17.35
C GLN A 89 -4.61 -4.65 16.20
N ASN A 90 -4.59 -5.43 15.10
CA ASN A 90 -3.86 -5.05 13.90
C ASN A 90 -4.49 -3.83 13.20
N ILE A 91 -5.82 -3.76 13.16
CA ILE A 91 -6.56 -2.60 12.62
C ILE A 91 -6.29 -1.34 13.45
N ASP A 92 -6.32 -1.43 14.79
CA ASP A 92 -6.03 -0.30 15.67
C ASP A 92 -4.57 0.15 15.55
N LEU A 93 -3.63 -0.79 15.43
CA LEU A 93 -2.23 -0.49 15.14
C LEU A 93 -2.10 0.25 13.79
N PHE A 94 -2.81 -0.19 12.77
CA PHE A 94 -2.80 0.47 11.46
C PHE A 94 -3.35 1.90 11.55
N LYS A 95 -4.52 2.09 12.21
CA LYS A 95 -5.10 3.42 12.45
C LYS A 95 -4.13 4.36 13.18
N SER A 96 -3.42 3.85 14.18
CA SER A 96 -2.48 4.66 14.97
C SER A 96 -1.28 5.16 14.15
N LYS A 97 -0.90 4.46 13.07
CA LYS A 97 0.31 4.75 12.28
C LYS A 97 0.04 5.33 10.89
N ILE A 98 -1.18 5.18 10.36
CA ILE A 98 -1.44 5.52 8.96
C ILE A 98 -1.21 7.00 8.67
N ILE A 99 -1.63 7.90 9.54
CA ILE A 99 -1.50 9.35 9.31
C ILE A 99 -0.02 9.75 9.23
N ASP A 100 0.83 9.26 10.14
CA ASP A 100 2.27 9.53 10.11
C ASP A 100 2.92 8.96 8.84
N THR A 101 2.46 7.79 8.39
CA THR A 101 2.88 7.20 7.12
C THR A 101 2.54 8.11 5.93
N LEU A 102 1.31 8.66 5.89
CA LEU A 102 0.87 9.55 4.82
C LEU A 102 1.64 10.87 4.83
N ILE A 103 1.93 11.42 6.02
CA ILE A 103 2.78 12.62 6.19
C ILE A 103 4.20 12.33 5.69
N PHE A 104 4.77 11.17 6.02
CA PHE A 104 6.09 10.77 5.54
C PHE A 104 6.13 10.69 4.01
N ILE A 105 5.15 10.02 3.38
CA ILE A 105 5.03 9.94 1.91
C ILE A 105 4.96 11.34 1.30
N THR A 106 4.08 12.21 1.85
CA THR A 106 3.92 13.60 1.38
C THR A 106 5.23 14.37 1.44
N ASN A 107 5.96 14.26 2.54
CA ASN A 107 7.25 14.93 2.72
C ASN A 107 8.30 14.45 1.71
N GLN A 108 8.33 13.15 1.39
CA GLN A 108 9.26 12.62 0.39
C GLN A 108 8.88 13.10 -1.03
N ILE A 109 7.60 13.08 -1.38
CA ILE A 109 7.12 13.56 -2.69
C ILE A 109 7.37 15.07 -2.85
N ASN A 110 7.19 15.88 -1.80
CA ASN A 110 7.50 17.30 -1.84
C ASN A 110 8.99 17.58 -2.08
N LYS A 111 9.87 16.68 -1.62
CA LYS A 111 11.31 16.70 -1.93
C LYS A 111 11.64 16.17 -3.34
N LYS A 112 10.62 15.84 -4.14
CA LYS A 112 10.76 15.23 -5.48
C LYS A 112 11.36 13.84 -5.49
N ASN A 113 11.33 13.13 -4.36
CA ASN A 113 11.73 11.73 -4.28
C ASN A 113 10.64 10.83 -4.87
N ASN A 114 11.05 9.85 -5.66
CA ASN A 114 10.17 8.75 -6.09
C ASN A 114 10.03 7.75 -4.94
N VAL A 115 8.78 7.52 -4.52
CA VAL A 115 8.41 6.70 -3.37
C VAL A 115 7.79 5.39 -3.84
N LEU A 116 8.37 4.27 -3.43
CA LEU A 116 7.79 2.94 -3.60
C LEU A 116 7.07 2.53 -2.32
N VAL A 117 5.78 2.21 -2.41
CA VAL A 117 5.02 1.59 -1.32
C VAL A 117 4.78 0.13 -1.65
N HIS A 118 5.27 -0.79 -0.82
CA HIS A 118 5.14 -2.22 -1.07
C HIS A 118 4.66 -3.00 0.16
N CYS A 119 4.11 -4.17 -0.10
CA CYS A 119 3.92 -5.25 0.87
C CYS A 119 4.38 -6.57 0.25
N TYR A 120 3.94 -7.72 0.76
CA TYR A 120 4.34 -9.01 0.20
C TYR A 120 3.85 -9.18 -1.25
N TRP A 121 2.52 -9.13 -1.47
CA TRP A 121 1.91 -9.32 -2.79
C TRP A 121 1.61 -8.02 -3.54
N GLY A 122 1.63 -6.88 -2.87
CA GLY A 122 1.20 -5.62 -3.46
C GLY A 122 -0.31 -5.56 -3.74
N LEU A 123 -1.14 -6.28 -2.97
CA LEU A 123 -2.58 -6.43 -3.23
C LEU A 123 -3.46 -5.83 -2.13
N MET A 124 -3.02 -5.79 -0.88
CA MET A 124 -3.83 -5.37 0.26
C MET A 124 -3.19 -4.23 1.08
N ARG A 125 -2.18 -4.51 1.91
CA ARG A 125 -1.57 -3.54 2.84
C ARG A 125 -1.04 -2.29 2.15
N SER A 126 -0.16 -2.45 1.15
CA SER A 126 0.40 -1.32 0.38
C SER A 126 -0.66 -0.61 -0.46
N VAL A 127 -1.63 -1.35 -0.97
CA VAL A 127 -2.77 -0.80 -1.70
C VAL A 127 -3.63 0.07 -0.76
N CYS A 128 -3.88 -0.38 0.47
CA CYS A 128 -4.58 0.42 1.48
C CYS A 128 -3.84 1.73 1.79
N VAL A 129 -2.52 1.69 1.96
CA VAL A 129 -1.69 2.90 2.19
C VAL A 129 -1.81 3.87 1.01
N ILE A 130 -1.67 3.38 -0.23
CA ILE A 130 -1.77 4.23 -1.42
C ILE A 130 -3.17 4.82 -1.58
N THR A 131 -4.22 4.01 -1.37
CA THR A 131 -5.61 4.50 -1.42
C THR A 131 -5.86 5.55 -0.33
N SER A 132 -5.35 5.32 0.89
CA SER A 132 -5.37 6.30 1.97
C SER A 132 -4.66 7.60 1.58
N TYR A 133 -3.53 7.50 0.87
CA TYR A 133 -2.82 8.68 0.37
C TYR A 133 -3.67 9.47 -0.63
N MET A 134 -4.39 8.81 -1.55
CA MET A 134 -5.30 9.46 -2.49
C MET A 134 -6.42 10.21 -1.77
N ILE A 135 -7.01 9.59 -0.74
CA ILE A 135 -8.05 10.19 0.10
C ILE A 135 -7.49 11.42 0.84
N TYR A 136 -6.34 11.25 1.50
CA TYR A 136 -5.73 12.29 2.35
C TYR A 136 -5.24 13.50 1.56
N THR A 137 -4.56 13.27 0.44
CA THR A 137 -3.89 14.31 -0.35
C THR A 137 -4.84 14.98 -1.33
N TYR A 138 -5.65 14.21 -2.05
CA TYR A 138 -6.55 14.73 -3.10
C TYR A 138 -8.00 14.84 -2.65
N ASN A 139 -8.29 14.57 -1.38
CA ASN A 139 -9.63 14.61 -0.80
C ASN A 139 -10.65 13.72 -1.53
N MET A 140 -10.19 12.64 -2.14
CA MET A 140 -11.07 11.70 -2.85
C MET A 140 -12.07 11.05 -1.89
N GLU A 141 -13.27 10.74 -2.41
CA GLU A 141 -14.21 9.86 -1.71
C GLU A 141 -13.65 8.43 -1.70
N VAL A 142 -14.00 7.66 -0.66
CA VAL A 142 -13.43 6.32 -0.42
C VAL A 142 -13.63 5.41 -1.63
N ASP A 143 -14.85 5.33 -2.15
CA ASP A 143 -15.17 4.44 -3.26
C ASP A 143 -14.49 4.89 -4.57
N CYS A 144 -14.39 6.21 -4.82
CA CYS A 144 -13.65 6.76 -5.96
C CYS A 144 -12.15 6.44 -5.88
N ALA A 145 -11.55 6.52 -4.69
CA ALA A 145 -10.14 6.18 -4.50
C ALA A 145 -9.88 4.69 -4.71
N ILE A 146 -10.78 3.84 -4.25
CA ILE A 146 -10.75 2.39 -4.49
C ILE A 146 -10.81 2.08 -5.98
N GLU A 147 -11.77 2.66 -6.69
CA GLU A 147 -11.94 2.47 -8.13
C GLU A 147 -10.72 2.97 -8.92
N PHE A 148 -10.18 4.13 -8.57
CA PHE A 148 -8.96 4.66 -9.17
C PHE A 148 -7.80 3.66 -9.09
N ILE A 149 -7.59 3.04 -7.92
CA ILE A 149 -6.52 2.05 -7.76
C ILE A 149 -6.83 0.74 -8.47
N ARG A 150 -8.08 0.28 -8.48
CA ARG A 150 -8.52 -0.91 -9.24
C ARG A 150 -8.29 -0.76 -10.74
N ASN A 151 -8.54 0.42 -11.29
CA ASN A 151 -8.28 0.70 -12.70
C ASN A 151 -6.78 0.65 -13.05
N LYS A 152 -5.90 0.89 -12.08
CA LYS A 152 -4.44 0.74 -12.28
C LYS A 152 -3.94 -0.68 -11.99
N LYS A 153 -4.63 -1.40 -11.11
CA LYS A 153 -4.27 -2.77 -10.71
C LYS A 153 -5.53 -3.60 -10.46
N ASN A 154 -5.93 -4.36 -11.45
CA ASN A 154 -7.18 -5.12 -11.50
C ASN A 154 -7.45 -6.02 -10.26
N MET A 155 -6.39 -6.63 -9.70
CA MET A 155 -6.51 -7.56 -8.57
C MET A 155 -6.34 -6.89 -7.21
N SER A 156 -6.20 -5.55 -7.17
CA SER A 156 -6.11 -4.86 -5.89
C SER A 156 -7.45 -4.91 -5.16
N PHE A 157 -7.40 -5.06 -3.84
CA PHE A 157 -8.57 -5.17 -2.99
C PHE A 157 -9.49 -6.36 -3.33
N HIS A 158 -8.92 -7.50 -3.67
CA HIS A 158 -9.72 -8.70 -3.94
C HIS A 158 -10.63 -9.07 -2.75
N ASP A 159 -10.18 -8.75 -1.51
CA ASP A 159 -10.93 -8.82 -0.26
C ASP A 159 -10.88 -7.48 0.49
N LEU A 160 -11.61 -6.50 -0.01
CA LEU A 160 -11.71 -5.13 0.55
C LEU A 160 -12.07 -5.05 2.03
N TYR A 161 -12.62 -6.13 2.58
CA TYR A 161 -13.12 -6.17 3.94
C TYR A 161 -12.06 -5.94 5.02
N ASN A 162 -10.77 -6.25 4.76
CA ASN A 162 -9.76 -6.19 5.79
C ASN A 162 -9.41 -4.75 6.21
N PHE A 163 -9.38 -3.80 5.25
CA PHE A 163 -8.84 -2.47 5.51
C PHE A 163 -9.78 -1.32 5.11
N LYS A 164 -11.05 -1.60 4.76
CA LYS A 164 -12.02 -0.55 4.41
C LYS A 164 -12.21 0.45 5.55
N GLU A 165 -12.16 -0.02 6.77
CA GLU A 165 -12.25 0.78 7.98
C GLU A 165 -11.11 1.83 8.10
N ILE A 166 -9.90 1.47 7.65
CA ILE A 166 -8.77 2.40 7.61
C ILE A 166 -9.04 3.55 6.64
N LEU A 167 -9.64 3.27 5.48
CA LEU A 167 -9.96 4.29 4.48
C LEU A 167 -10.97 5.30 5.01
N TYR A 168 -12.03 4.83 5.68
CA TYR A 168 -13.01 5.71 6.33
C TYR A 168 -12.41 6.49 7.50
N PHE A 169 -11.53 5.89 8.29
CA PHE A 169 -10.79 6.59 9.34
C PHE A 169 -9.98 7.76 8.75
N VAL A 170 -9.24 7.54 7.67
CA VAL A 170 -8.46 8.59 7.00
C VAL A 170 -9.36 9.68 6.42
N LYS A 171 -10.50 9.32 5.79
CA LYS A 171 -11.46 10.29 5.28
C LYS A 171 -12.02 11.18 6.39
N ASN A 172 -12.44 10.59 7.50
CA ASN A 172 -12.96 11.31 8.66
C ASN A 172 -11.88 12.23 9.28
N TYR A 173 -10.65 11.75 9.41
CA TYR A 173 -9.53 12.56 9.88
C TYR A 173 -9.32 13.79 8.99
N LYS A 174 -9.32 13.62 7.67
CA LYS A 174 -9.15 14.71 6.70
C LYS A 174 -10.28 15.73 6.82
N ASN A 175 -11.54 15.28 6.86
CA ASN A 175 -12.72 16.15 6.97
C ASN A 175 -12.69 16.99 8.25
N ASN A 176 -12.30 16.40 9.39
CA ASN A 176 -12.18 17.11 10.66
C ASN A 176 -11.04 18.14 10.64
N SER A 177 -9.95 17.83 9.96
CA SER A 177 -8.83 18.78 9.79
C SER A 177 -9.25 19.99 8.96
N LEU A 178 -10.01 19.80 7.89
CA LEU A 178 -10.52 20.89 7.04
C LEU A 178 -11.52 21.79 7.80
N LYS A 179 -12.42 21.22 8.61
CA LYS A 179 -13.35 22.01 9.44
C LYS A 179 -12.64 22.92 10.43
N LYS A 180 -11.54 22.44 11.03
CA LYS A 180 -10.74 23.26 11.97
C LYS A 180 -10.04 24.44 11.29
N ILE A 181 -9.70 24.33 10.01
CA ILE A 181 -9.07 25.43 9.25
C ILE A 181 -10.11 26.47 8.87
N ASN A 182 -11.31 26.06 8.45
CA ASN A 182 -12.38 26.96 7.99
C ASN A 182 -13.08 27.71 9.14
N ASN A 183 -12.90 27.27 10.39
CA ASN A 183 -13.47 27.90 11.59
C ASN A 183 -12.46 28.84 12.31
N LYS A 184 -11.31 29.12 11.71
CA LYS A 184 -10.31 30.12 12.14
C LYS A 184 -10.28 31.29 11.19
#